data_e39beb26d2083be4d241f5afefe523d7
#
_entry.id   e39beb26d2083be4d241f5afefe523d7
#
_cell.length_a   1.000
_cell.length_b   1.000
_cell.length_c   1.000
_cell.angle_alpha   90.00
_cell.angle_beta   90.00
_cell.angle_gamma   90.00
#
_symmetry.space_group_name_H-M   'P 1'
#
loop_
_entity.id
_entity.type
_entity.pdbx_description
1 polymer ?
#
loop_
_entity_poly.entity_id
_entity_poly.type
_entity_poly.pdbx_seq_one_letter_code
_entity_poly.pdbx_strand_id
1 'polypeptide(L)'
;VGELGHWAVGAHAFIVGSSFLQSRNLLAIVHPILRKLMEESGETVNLAVLDQSDHQAIIIDQVQCTQLMRMSAPIGGKLPMHASGAGKAFLSQLTEEQVTGLLHRKGLHAYTHATLVSPVHLKEDLALTRKRGYSFDDEEHALGLRCIAACIFDEHREPFAAISISGPISRMTDDRVTELGALVIKAAKEVTLAYGGIR
;
A
#
# COMPACT_ATOMS: atom_id res chain seq x y z
N VAL A 1 -29.00 -12.84 -12.86
CA VAL A 1 -28.59 -14.25 -12.93
C VAL A 1 -28.24 -14.50 -14.37
N GLY A 2 -26.99 -14.85 -14.69
CA GLY A 2 -26.60 -15.23 -16.06
C GLY A 2 -27.17 -16.58 -16.45
N GLU A 3 -27.19 -16.89 -17.76
CA GLU A 3 -27.81 -18.09 -18.34
C GLU A 3 -27.28 -19.44 -17.79
N LEU A 4 -26.19 -19.45 -17.02
CA LEU A 4 -25.58 -20.63 -16.41
C LEU A 4 -25.66 -20.63 -14.88
N GLY A 5 -26.54 -19.83 -14.26
CA GLY A 5 -26.69 -19.80 -12.79
C GLY A 5 -25.53 -19.08 -12.06
N HIS A 6 -24.60 -18.45 -12.77
CA HIS A 6 -23.52 -17.67 -12.17
C HIS A 6 -23.99 -16.27 -11.78
N TRP A 7 -23.55 -15.81 -10.61
CA TRP A 7 -23.75 -14.43 -10.18
C TRP A 7 -22.66 -13.55 -10.81
N ALA A 8 -23.07 -12.42 -11.40
CA ALA A 8 -22.15 -11.41 -11.91
C ALA A 8 -22.41 -10.08 -11.22
N VAL A 9 -21.36 -9.31 -11.04
CA VAL A 9 -21.46 -7.94 -10.51
C VAL A 9 -22.10 -7.06 -11.57
N GLY A 10 -23.25 -6.46 -11.26
CA GLY A 10 -23.98 -5.59 -12.18
C GLY A 10 -23.42 -4.17 -12.22
N ALA A 11 -23.83 -3.39 -13.25
CA ALA A 11 -23.39 -2.00 -13.46
C ALA A 11 -23.63 -1.07 -12.26
N HIS A 12 -24.65 -1.33 -11.43
CA HIS A 12 -24.88 -0.56 -10.20
C HIS A 12 -23.74 -0.63 -9.19
N ALA A 13 -23.08 -1.77 -9.07
CA ALA A 13 -21.91 -1.89 -8.19
C ALA A 13 -20.73 -1.03 -8.71
N PHE A 14 -20.59 -0.91 -10.05
CA PHE A 14 -19.64 0.01 -10.65
C PHE A 14 -20.00 1.48 -10.35
N ILE A 15 -21.28 1.86 -10.45
CA ILE A 15 -21.74 3.22 -10.13
C ILE A 15 -21.45 3.57 -8.68
N VAL A 16 -21.75 2.66 -7.73
CA VAL A 16 -21.46 2.86 -6.31
C VAL A 16 -19.94 2.97 -6.07
N GLY A 17 -19.14 2.09 -6.67
CA GLY A 17 -17.69 2.15 -6.56
C GLY A 17 -17.06 3.40 -7.18
N SER A 18 -17.57 3.84 -8.33
CA SER A 18 -17.08 5.05 -9.01
C SER A 18 -17.42 6.34 -8.23
N SER A 19 -18.52 6.35 -7.48
CA SER A 19 -18.87 7.49 -6.62
C SER A 19 -17.84 7.74 -5.54
N PHE A 20 -17.25 6.68 -4.97
CA PHE A 20 -16.14 6.79 -4.02
C PHE A 20 -14.93 7.49 -4.64
N LEU A 21 -14.58 7.11 -5.88
CA LEU A 21 -13.44 7.69 -6.60
C LEU A 21 -13.70 9.13 -7.03
N GLN A 22 -14.94 9.43 -7.49
CA GLN A 22 -15.36 10.76 -7.96
C GLN A 22 -15.48 11.78 -6.82
N SER A 23 -15.98 11.35 -5.66
CA SER A 23 -16.20 12.25 -4.52
C SER A 23 -14.90 12.90 -4.03
N ARG A 24 -13.74 12.30 -4.32
CA ARG A 24 -12.43 12.77 -3.85
C ARG A 24 -11.49 13.24 -4.95
N ASN A 25 -11.84 13.09 -6.24
CA ASN A 25 -10.93 13.37 -7.39
C ASN A 25 -9.51 12.79 -7.23
N LEU A 26 -9.39 11.77 -6.36
CA LEU A 26 -8.10 11.23 -5.90
C LEU A 26 -7.26 10.69 -7.06
N LEU A 27 -7.85 9.88 -7.93
CA LEU A 27 -7.12 9.25 -9.02
C LEU A 27 -6.58 10.27 -10.04
N ALA A 28 -7.34 11.33 -10.33
CA ALA A 28 -6.89 12.37 -11.26
C ALA A 28 -5.66 13.13 -10.72
N ILE A 29 -5.60 13.33 -9.40
CA ILE A 29 -4.47 13.97 -8.72
C ILE A 29 -3.29 13.01 -8.64
N VAL A 30 -3.53 11.76 -8.27
CA VAL A 30 -2.48 10.81 -7.90
C VAL A 30 -1.83 10.15 -9.11
N HIS A 31 -2.61 9.76 -10.12
CA HIS A 31 -2.10 8.98 -11.26
C HIS A 31 -0.87 9.59 -11.97
N PRO A 32 -0.79 10.92 -12.23
CA PRO A 32 0.41 11.53 -12.78
C PRO A 32 1.65 11.38 -11.88
N ILE A 33 1.45 11.44 -10.54
CA ILE A 33 2.52 11.30 -9.55
C ILE A 33 2.99 9.84 -9.49
N LEU A 34 2.04 8.85 -9.58
CA LEU A 34 2.41 7.43 -9.67
C LEU A 34 3.25 7.15 -10.91
N ARG A 35 2.88 7.73 -12.06
CA ARG A 35 3.62 7.56 -13.31
C ARG A 35 5.06 8.09 -13.19
N LYS A 36 5.22 9.29 -12.68
CA LYS A 36 6.52 9.90 -12.43
C LYS A 36 7.36 9.02 -11.48
N LEU A 37 6.77 8.55 -10.39
CA LEU A 37 7.45 7.67 -9.44
C LEU A 37 7.86 6.34 -10.09
N MET A 38 7.00 5.76 -10.96
CA MET A 38 7.33 4.56 -11.73
C MET A 38 8.51 4.80 -12.67
N GLU A 39 8.55 5.95 -13.35
CA GLU A 39 9.66 6.33 -14.24
C GLU A 39 10.97 6.55 -13.46
N GLU A 40 10.92 7.22 -12.30
CA GLU A 40 12.09 7.48 -11.44
C GLU A 40 12.61 6.19 -10.77
N SER A 41 11.73 5.31 -10.30
CA SER A 41 12.11 4.07 -9.60
C SER A 41 12.44 2.90 -10.55
N GLY A 42 11.83 2.88 -11.76
CA GLY A 42 11.88 1.77 -12.70
C GLY A 42 11.02 0.56 -12.31
N GLU A 43 10.21 0.66 -11.25
CA GLU A 43 9.41 -0.42 -10.70
C GLU A 43 7.91 -0.09 -10.69
N THR A 44 7.07 -1.13 -10.51
CA THR A 44 5.62 -0.95 -10.40
C THR A 44 5.24 -0.14 -9.18
N VAL A 45 4.37 0.85 -9.36
CA VAL A 45 3.87 1.72 -8.31
C VAL A 45 2.39 1.49 -8.10
N ASN A 46 1.96 1.37 -6.84
CA ASN A 46 0.56 1.16 -6.49
C ASN A 46 0.05 2.27 -5.58
N LEU A 47 -1.24 2.56 -5.69
CA LEU A 47 -2.01 3.31 -4.72
C LEU A 47 -2.94 2.36 -3.98
N ALA A 48 -2.86 2.34 -2.67
CA ALA A 48 -3.78 1.59 -1.82
C ALA A 48 -4.53 2.54 -0.88
N VAL A 49 -5.78 2.21 -0.57
CA VAL A 49 -6.58 2.89 0.47
C VAL A 49 -6.80 1.95 1.65
N LEU A 50 -7.02 2.55 2.81
CA LEU A 50 -7.37 1.80 4.01
C LEU A 50 -8.88 1.57 4.04
N ASP A 51 -9.30 0.31 3.98
CA ASP A 51 -10.66 -0.08 4.35
C ASP A 51 -10.79 -0.06 5.88
N GLN A 52 -11.43 0.98 6.38
CA GLN A 52 -11.62 1.15 7.83
C GLN A 52 -12.55 0.09 8.44
N SER A 53 -13.47 -0.48 7.64
CA SER A 53 -14.43 -1.48 8.12
C SER A 53 -13.78 -2.82 8.42
N ASP A 54 -12.86 -3.25 7.58
CA ASP A 54 -12.18 -4.55 7.68
C ASP A 54 -10.67 -4.41 8.03
N HIS A 55 -10.18 -3.18 8.19
CA HIS A 55 -8.77 -2.87 8.42
C HIS A 55 -7.87 -3.64 7.45
N GLN A 56 -8.06 -3.40 6.16
CA GLN A 56 -7.25 -3.96 5.08
C GLN A 56 -6.81 -2.86 4.12
N ALA A 57 -5.64 -3.00 3.55
CA ALA A 57 -5.20 -2.14 2.45
C ALA A 57 -5.73 -2.71 1.13
N ILE A 58 -6.37 -1.86 0.31
CA ILE A 58 -6.96 -2.25 -0.98
C ILE A 58 -6.31 -1.45 -2.08
N ILE A 59 -5.78 -2.11 -3.11
CA ILE A 59 -5.20 -1.46 -4.28
C ILE A 59 -6.33 -0.84 -5.12
N ILE A 60 -6.24 0.46 -5.37
CA ILE A 60 -7.23 1.20 -6.19
C ILE A 60 -6.65 1.78 -7.48
N ASP A 61 -5.33 1.89 -7.60
CA ASP A 61 -4.64 2.29 -8.82
C ASP A 61 -3.25 1.66 -8.89
N GLN A 62 -2.75 1.44 -10.11
CA GLN A 62 -1.45 0.86 -10.37
C GLN A 62 -0.86 1.41 -11.67
N VAL A 63 0.41 1.80 -11.63
CA VAL A 63 1.22 2.08 -12.82
C VAL A 63 2.31 1.01 -12.91
N GLN A 64 2.16 0.11 -13.87
CA GLN A 64 3.11 -0.97 -14.09
C GLN A 64 4.36 -0.47 -14.79
N CYS A 65 5.53 -0.91 -14.36
CA CYS A 65 6.78 -0.68 -15.08
C CYS A 65 6.83 -1.48 -16.38
N THR A 66 7.74 -1.12 -17.27
CA THR A 66 7.90 -1.73 -18.60
C THR A 66 8.68 -3.05 -18.59
N GLN A 67 9.18 -3.48 -17.43
CA GLN A 67 9.95 -4.73 -17.30
C GLN A 67 9.06 -5.95 -17.53
N LEU A 68 9.59 -6.98 -18.20
CA LEU A 68 8.88 -8.24 -18.44
C LEU A 68 8.52 -8.93 -17.12
N MET A 69 9.50 -9.07 -16.23
CA MET A 69 9.27 -9.56 -14.87
C MET A 69 8.98 -8.36 -13.97
N ARG A 70 7.75 -8.23 -13.53
CA ARG A 70 7.30 -7.12 -12.67
C ARG A 70 6.21 -7.59 -11.71
N MET A 71 6.07 -6.85 -10.61
CA MET A 71 4.94 -7.02 -9.72
C MET A 71 3.67 -6.56 -10.45
N SER A 72 2.62 -7.36 -10.35
CA SER A 72 1.27 -7.01 -10.82
C SER A 72 0.26 -7.54 -9.80
N ALA A 73 -0.58 -6.66 -9.31
CA ALA A 73 -1.70 -7.01 -8.46
C ALA A 73 -3.00 -6.48 -9.07
N PRO A 74 -4.12 -7.19 -8.92
CA PRO A 74 -5.38 -6.71 -9.46
C PRO A 74 -5.86 -5.47 -8.69
N ILE A 75 -6.49 -4.53 -9.39
CA ILE A 75 -7.25 -3.45 -8.76
C ILE A 75 -8.38 -4.09 -7.93
N GLY A 76 -8.57 -3.61 -6.70
CA GLY A 76 -9.44 -4.23 -5.70
C GLY A 76 -8.76 -5.35 -4.91
N GLY A 77 -7.52 -5.68 -5.22
CA GLY A 77 -6.73 -6.66 -4.46
C GLY A 77 -6.48 -6.19 -3.03
N LYS A 78 -6.68 -7.11 -2.08
CA LYS A 78 -6.45 -6.88 -0.65
C LYS A 78 -5.03 -7.24 -0.28
N LEU A 79 -4.40 -6.39 0.52
CA LEU A 79 -3.03 -6.59 1.01
C LEU A 79 -3.04 -6.88 2.51
N PRO A 80 -2.25 -7.84 3.00
CA PRO A 80 -2.14 -8.11 4.43
C PRO A 80 -1.50 -6.91 5.15
N MET A 81 -2.10 -6.49 6.28
CA MET A 81 -1.63 -5.31 7.01
C MET A 81 -0.21 -5.49 7.56
N HIS A 82 0.12 -6.67 8.10
CA HIS A 82 1.41 -6.91 8.76
C HIS A 82 2.53 -7.37 7.83
N ALA A 83 2.20 -7.84 6.62
CA ALA A 83 3.15 -8.47 5.70
C ALA A 83 3.18 -7.78 4.31
N SER A 84 2.75 -6.54 4.22
CA SER A 84 2.87 -5.76 2.97
C SER A 84 3.37 -4.36 3.25
N GLY A 85 4.03 -3.75 2.27
CA GLY A 85 4.52 -2.37 2.39
C GLY A 85 3.38 -1.41 2.77
N ALA A 86 2.31 -1.35 1.98
CA ALA A 86 1.17 -0.47 2.25
C ALA A 86 0.51 -0.75 3.61
N GLY A 87 0.32 -2.03 3.96
CA GLY A 87 -0.25 -2.43 5.25
C GLY A 87 0.60 -1.96 6.43
N LYS A 88 1.92 -2.20 6.39
CA LYS A 88 2.84 -1.75 7.46
C LYS A 88 2.95 -0.22 7.52
N ALA A 89 2.85 0.47 6.36
CA ALA A 89 2.76 1.93 6.35
C ALA A 89 1.55 2.42 7.15
N PHE A 90 0.35 1.87 6.92
CA PHE A 90 -0.84 2.20 7.71
C PHE A 90 -0.69 1.83 9.19
N LEU A 91 -0.24 0.60 9.50
CA LEU A 91 -0.03 0.17 10.89
C LEU A 91 0.92 1.08 11.66
N SER A 92 1.92 1.64 10.99
CA SER A 92 2.89 2.54 11.62
C SER A 92 2.26 3.85 12.11
N GLN A 93 1.09 4.22 11.61
CA GLN A 93 0.37 5.44 12.01
C GLN A 93 -0.62 5.19 13.15
N LEU A 94 -0.89 3.95 13.49
CA LEU A 94 -1.77 3.57 14.60
C LEU A 94 -1.04 3.64 15.95
N THR A 95 -1.82 3.82 17.03
CA THR A 95 -1.30 3.67 18.40
C THR A 95 -0.94 2.21 18.69
N GLU A 96 -0.11 1.97 19.69
CA GLU A 96 0.25 0.60 20.08
C GLU A 96 -0.96 -0.24 20.51
N GLU A 97 -1.95 0.39 21.17
CA GLU A 97 -3.19 -0.26 21.57
C GLU A 97 -4.04 -0.65 20.35
N GLN A 98 -4.15 0.23 19.36
CA GLN A 98 -4.86 -0.06 18.10
C GLN A 98 -4.18 -1.20 17.34
N VAL A 99 -2.85 -1.18 17.20
CA VAL A 99 -2.08 -2.27 16.59
C VAL A 99 -2.34 -3.57 17.35
N THR A 100 -2.20 -3.56 18.67
CA THR A 100 -2.41 -4.76 19.51
C THR A 100 -3.84 -5.31 19.33
N GLY A 101 -4.85 -4.45 19.38
CA GLY A 101 -6.24 -4.85 19.16
C GLY A 101 -6.48 -5.42 17.76
N LEU A 102 -5.83 -4.89 16.73
CA LEU A 102 -5.91 -5.42 15.37
C LEU A 102 -5.28 -6.81 15.27
N LEU A 103 -4.07 -6.98 15.83
CA LEU A 103 -3.36 -8.26 15.83
C LEU A 103 -4.13 -9.36 16.58
N HIS A 104 -4.81 -9.02 17.68
CA HIS A 104 -5.69 -9.98 18.37
C HIS A 104 -6.86 -10.44 17.52
N ARG A 105 -7.44 -9.55 16.69
CA ARG A 105 -8.59 -9.90 15.85
C ARG A 105 -8.20 -10.65 14.57
N LYS A 106 -7.09 -10.25 13.93
CA LYS A 106 -6.71 -10.76 12.58
C LYS A 106 -5.62 -11.82 12.63
N GLY A 107 -4.82 -11.86 13.69
CA GLY A 107 -3.63 -12.69 13.77
C GLY A 107 -2.48 -12.20 12.89
N LEU A 108 -1.38 -12.96 12.94
CA LEU A 108 -0.18 -12.75 12.11
C LEU A 108 0.02 -14.02 11.26
N HIS A 109 -0.62 -14.06 10.10
CA HIS A 109 -0.50 -15.20 9.19
C HIS A 109 0.88 -15.19 8.49
N ALA A 110 1.56 -16.33 8.48
CA ALA A 110 2.81 -16.50 7.74
C ALA A 110 2.52 -16.71 6.25
N TYR A 111 3.02 -15.83 5.39
CA TYR A 111 2.98 -15.96 3.94
C TYR A 111 4.28 -16.56 3.41
N THR A 112 5.40 -16.21 4.04
CA THR A 112 6.75 -16.70 3.75
C THR A 112 7.48 -16.98 5.06
N HIS A 113 8.70 -17.49 4.97
CA HIS A 113 9.57 -17.63 6.14
C HIS A 113 10.08 -16.27 6.68
N ALA A 114 10.03 -15.21 5.87
CA ALA A 114 10.41 -13.85 6.26
C ALA A 114 9.27 -13.06 6.90
N THR A 115 8.01 -13.54 6.81
CA THR A 115 6.86 -12.84 7.41
C THR A 115 7.06 -12.60 8.90
N LEU A 116 6.84 -11.37 9.35
CA LEU A 116 6.89 -11.01 10.77
C LEU A 116 5.65 -11.55 11.51
N VAL A 117 5.78 -12.73 12.11
CA VAL A 117 4.71 -13.41 12.87
C VAL A 117 4.78 -13.17 14.37
N SER A 118 5.79 -12.44 14.85
CA SER A 118 5.92 -12.03 16.24
C SER A 118 5.38 -10.60 16.42
N PRO A 119 4.42 -10.37 17.35
CA PRO A 119 3.96 -9.02 17.67
C PRO A 119 5.09 -8.08 18.10
N VAL A 120 6.12 -8.60 18.78
CA VAL A 120 7.28 -7.82 19.22
C VAL A 120 8.09 -7.34 18.01
N HIS A 121 8.49 -8.24 17.12
CA HIS A 121 9.28 -7.90 15.94
C HIS A 121 8.50 -6.97 14.99
N LEU A 122 7.18 -7.20 14.83
CA LEU A 122 6.36 -6.27 14.05
C LEU A 122 6.34 -4.87 14.66
N LYS A 123 6.18 -4.73 15.98
CA LYS A 123 6.21 -3.42 16.65
C LYS A 123 7.54 -2.71 16.49
N GLU A 124 8.65 -3.45 16.54
CA GLU A 124 9.99 -2.92 16.27
C GLU A 124 10.12 -2.40 14.84
N ASP A 125 9.66 -3.16 13.84
CA ASP A 125 9.67 -2.71 12.44
C ASP A 125 8.75 -1.50 12.21
N LEU A 126 7.58 -1.45 12.88
CA LEU A 126 6.70 -0.28 12.82
C LEU A 126 7.35 0.97 13.46
N ALA A 127 8.13 0.80 14.53
CA ALA A 127 8.91 1.90 15.12
C ALA A 127 10.00 2.39 14.16
N LEU A 128 10.71 1.48 13.49
CA LEU A 128 11.66 1.82 12.44
C LEU A 128 10.97 2.52 11.26
N THR A 129 9.79 2.04 10.85
CA THR A 129 8.96 2.65 9.79
C THR A 129 8.61 4.10 10.11
N ARG A 130 8.17 4.38 11.34
CA ARG A 130 7.91 5.76 11.81
C ARG A 130 9.15 6.64 11.73
N LYS A 131 10.30 6.12 12.18
CA LYS A 131 11.56 6.87 12.22
C LYS A 131 12.09 7.19 10.82
N ARG A 132 12.05 6.22 9.89
CA ARG A 132 12.58 6.39 8.52
C ARG A 132 11.57 7.04 7.57
N GLY A 133 10.26 7.01 7.89
CA GLY A 133 9.18 7.61 7.11
C GLY A 133 8.60 6.73 6.01
N TYR A 134 9.08 5.51 5.85
CA TYR A 134 8.57 4.51 4.91
C TYR A 134 8.60 3.11 5.53
N SER A 135 7.67 2.26 5.14
CA SER A 135 7.66 0.83 5.47
C SER A 135 8.49 0.04 4.46
N PHE A 136 8.96 -1.13 4.87
CA PHE A 136 9.69 -2.04 4.02
C PHE A 136 9.19 -3.48 4.24
N ASP A 137 8.66 -4.07 3.19
CA ASP A 137 8.31 -5.48 3.09
C ASP A 137 9.47 -6.17 2.36
N ASP A 138 10.24 -6.95 3.10
CA ASP A 138 11.39 -7.71 2.61
C ASP A 138 11.01 -9.18 2.46
N GLU A 139 10.40 -9.52 1.32
CA GLU A 139 9.92 -10.88 1.02
C GLU A 139 8.88 -11.43 2.02
N GLU A 140 8.26 -10.56 2.82
CA GLU A 140 7.29 -10.96 3.85
C GLU A 140 5.97 -11.43 3.26
N HIS A 141 5.50 -10.77 2.18
CA HIS A 141 4.27 -11.13 1.49
C HIS A 141 4.50 -12.26 0.46
N ALA A 142 5.59 -12.18 -0.29
CA ALA A 142 5.93 -13.18 -1.30
C ALA A 142 7.45 -13.24 -1.49
N LEU A 143 7.99 -14.46 -1.61
CA LEU A 143 9.41 -14.67 -1.88
C LEU A 143 9.82 -14.00 -3.20
N GLY A 144 10.99 -13.38 -3.23
CA GLY A 144 11.51 -12.67 -4.38
C GLY A 144 10.88 -11.29 -4.62
N LEU A 145 9.90 -10.86 -3.80
CA LEU A 145 9.23 -9.58 -3.89
C LEU A 145 9.64 -8.67 -2.74
N ARG A 146 9.97 -7.41 -3.04
CA ARG A 146 10.13 -6.34 -2.07
C ARG A 146 9.13 -5.21 -2.33
N CYS A 147 8.71 -4.55 -1.26
CA CYS A 147 7.80 -3.42 -1.35
C CYS A 147 8.18 -2.33 -0.34
N ILE A 148 8.21 -1.08 -0.80
CA ILE A 148 8.46 0.10 0.02
C ILE A 148 7.26 1.03 -0.09
N ALA A 149 6.70 1.51 1.03
CA ALA A 149 5.50 2.33 0.99
C ALA A 149 5.53 3.50 1.99
N ALA A 150 4.80 4.57 1.66
CA ALA A 150 4.57 5.72 2.54
C ALA A 150 3.10 6.14 2.52
N CYS A 151 2.59 6.60 3.67
CA CYS A 151 1.22 7.07 3.82
C CYS A 151 0.99 8.45 3.21
N ILE A 152 -0.21 8.65 2.71
CA ILE A 152 -0.81 9.92 2.29
C ILE A 152 -1.81 10.31 3.36
N PHE A 153 -1.81 11.59 3.75
CA PHE A 153 -2.62 12.13 4.83
C PHE A 153 -3.65 13.12 4.31
N ASP A 154 -4.78 13.20 5.01
CA ASP A 154 -5.81 14.21 4.78
C ASP A 154 -5.55 15.50 5.59
N GLU A 155 -6.52 16.42 5.55
CA GLU A 155 -6.50 17.69 6.29
C GLU A 155 -6.54 17.54 7.81
N HIS A 156 -6.91 16.36 8.31
CA HIS A 156 -6.94 16.02 9.75
C HIS A 156 -5.68 15.26 10.20
N ARG A 157 -4.71 15.06 9.31
CA ARG A 157 -3.50 14.23 9.51
C ARG A 157 -3.81 12.73 9.68
N GLU A 158 -4.97 12.29 9.18
CA GLU A 158 -5.30 10.88 9.19
C GLU A 158 -4.79 10.19 7.92
N PRO A 159 -4.15 9.01 8.03
CA PRO A 159 -3.68 8.26 6.88
C PRO A 159 -4.85 7.60 6.17
N PHE A 160 -5.18 8.05 4.96
CA PHE A 160 -6.30 7.49 4.19
C PHE A 160 -5.85 6.65 2.98
N ALA A 161 -4.63 6.88 2.50
CA ALA A 161 -4.04 6.15 1.38
C ALA A 161 -2.55 5.91 1.60
N ALA A 162 -1.96 5.05 0.78
CA ALA A 162 -0.52 4.80 0.75
C ALA A 162 -0.06 4.58 -0.70
N ILE A 163 1.10 5.12 -1.04
CA ILE A 163 1.81 4.82 -2.28
C ILE A 163 2.89 3.79 -1.98
N SER A 164 3.05 2.81 -2.88
CA SER A 164 4.12 1.83 -2.77
C SER A 164 4.87 1.63 -4.07
N ILE A 165 6.17 1.33 -3.97
CA ILE A 165 7.02 0.82 -5.02
C ILE A 165 7.21 -0.66 -4.77
N SER A 166 6.94 -1.51 -5.77
CA SER A 166 7.01 -2.97 -5.63
C SER A 166 7.75 -3.60 -6.81
N GLY A 167 8.70 -4.44 -6.53
CA GLY A 167 9.51 -5.09 -7.54
C GLY A 167 10.29 -6.30 -7.02
N PRO A 168 10.97 -7.02 -7.91
CA PRO A 168 11.76 -8.18 -7.52
C PRO A 168 13.01 -7.77 -6.73
N ILE A 169 13.43 -8.62 -5.79
CA ILE A 169 14.63 -8.42 -4.96
C ILE A 169 15.89 -8.17 -5.79
N SER A 170 15.98 -8.75 -6.99
CA SER A 170 17.10 -8.56 -7.90
C SER A 170 17.28 -7.13 -8.43
N ARG A 171 16.24 -6.28 -8.35
CA ARG A 171 16.27 -4.87 -8.72
C ARG A 171 16.03 -3.92 -7.56
N MET A 172 15.30 -4.38 -6.54
CA MET A 172 15.13 -3.65 -5.27
C MET A 172 16.17 -4.13 -4.27
N THR A 173 17.45 -3.94 -4.59
CA THR A 173 18.59 -4.38 -3.78
C THR A 173 18.77 -3.55 -2.52
N ASP A 174 19.53 -4.05 -1.53
CA ASP A 174 19.68 -3.39 -0.22
C ASP A 174 20.24 -1.96 -0.32
N ASP A 175 21.17 -1.73 -1.24
CA ASP A 175 21.75 -0.41 -1.54
C ASP A 175 20.72 0.57 -2.13
N ARG A 176 19.67 0.08 -2.81
CA ARG A 176 18.60 0.91 -3.37
C ARG A 176 17.45 1.21 -2.42
N VAL A 177 17.30 0.47 -1.32
CA VAL A 177 16.17 0.63 -0.38
C VAL A 177 16.06 2.06 0.15
N THR A 178 17.19 2.70 0.49
CA THR A 178 17.19 4.07 1.00
C THR A 178 16.80 5.09 -0.07
N GLU A 179 17.29 4.93 -1.29
CA GLU A 179 16.93 5.77 -2.45
C GLU A 179 15.43 5.66 -2.75
N LEU A 180 14.93 4.42 -2.90
CA LEU A 180 13.51 4.15 -3.18
C LEU A 180 12.61 4.64 -2.03
N GLY A 181 13.08 4.54 -0.78
CA GLY A 181 12.42 5.10 0.38
C GLY A 181 12.27 6.62 0.30
N ALA A 182 13.32 7.33 -0.14
CA ALA A 182 13.25 8.78 -0.33
C ALA A 182 12.28 9.16 -1.45
N LEU A 183 12.26 8.41 -2.56
CA LEU A 183 11.35 8.64 -3.68
C LEU A 183 9.89 8.46 -3.26
N VAL A 184 9.55 7.37 -2.55
CA VAL A 184 8.17 7.11 -2.13
C VAL A 184 7.68 8.14 -1.10
N ILE A 185 8.54 8.59 -0.18
CA ILE A 185 8.20 9.68 0.77
C ILE A 185 7.90 10.98 0.01
N LYS A 186 8.74 11.34 -0.97
CA LYS A 186 8.56 12.54 -1.80
C LYS A 186 7.22 12.50 -2.52
N ALA A 187 6.90 11.38 -3.18
CA ALA A 187 5.63 11.19 -3.88
C ALA A 187 4.43 11.24 -2.94
N ALA A 188 4.48 10.57 -1.79
CA ALA A 188 3.41 10.59 -0.79
C ALA A 188 3.16 12.02 -0.25
N LYS A 189 4.22 12.81 -0.02
CA LYS A 189 4.10 14.23 0.36
C LYS A 189 3.48 15.07 -0.75
N GLU A 190 3.89 14.87 -2.00
CA GLU A 190 3.36 15.59 -3.16
C GLU A 190 1.85 15.35 -3.27
N VAL A 191 1.38 14.09 -3.12
CA VAL A 191 -0.05 13.76 -3.11
C VAL A 191 -0.76 14.36 -1.90
N THR A 192 -0.19 14.24 -0.70
CA THR A 192 -0.76 14.83 0.53
C THR A 192 -1.06 16.32 0.33
N LEU A 193 -0.09 17.09 -0.17
CA LEU A 193 -0.26 18.53 -0.41
C LEU A 193 -1.26 18.83 -1.52
N ALA A 194 -1.20 18.07 -2.65
CA ALA A 194 -2.11 18.26 -3.78
C ALA A 194 -3.57 17.93 -3.42
N TYR A 195 -3.76 17.04 -2.45
CA TYR A 195 -5.08 16.65 -1.92
C TYR A 195 -5.59 17.59 -0.81
N GLY A 196 -4.77 18.56 -0.37
CA GLY A 196 -5.10 19.48 0.73
C GLY A 196 -4.78 18.92 2.12
N GLY A 197 -4.06 17.81 2.18
CA GLY A 197 -3.64 17.20 3.43
C GLY A 197 -2.45 17.89 4.08
N ILE A 198 -2.22 17.55 5.33
CA ILE A 198 -1.09 18.02 6.15
C ILE A 198 -0.41 16.85 6.86
N ARG A 199 0.90 16.93 7.07
CA ARG A 199 1.69 15.93 7.78
C ARG A 199 2.34 16.51 9.03
#